data_56bed7d0887c89079e848c17bba9febe
#
_entry.id   56bed7d0887c89079e848c17bba9febe
#
_cell.length_a   1.000
_cell.length_b   1.000
_cell.length_c   1.000
_cell.angle_alpha   90.00
_cell.angle_beta   90.00
_cell.angle_gamma   90.00
#
_symmetry.space_group_name_H-M   'P 1'
#
loop_
_entity.id
_entity.type
_entity.pdbx_description
1 polymer ?
#
loop_
_entity_poly.entity_id
_entity_poly.type
_entity_poly.pdbx_seq_one_letter_code
_entity_poly.pdbx_strand_id
1 'polypeptide(L)'
;MAMNNILGLFAHSPLKPLQKHSDKVTECCDLLIPFFQHTFVKQWDDAEKTRLDISQCEREADSLKREIRLKLPRGLFLPIDRTDLLELVTQQDKLANYAKDIAGRMIGRQFGIPEEMQEEFLHYVKRSLDSIHQAHLVIEEMDKLLETGFKGREL
;
A
#
# COMPACT_ATOMS: atom_id res chain seq x y z
N MET A 1 24.55 -11.44 8.73
CA MET A 1 24.23 -10.46 9.79
C MET A 1 22.84 -9.80 9.67
N ALA A 2 22.00 -10.11 8.68
CA ALA A 2 20.65 -9.52 8.54
C ALA A 2 19.52 -10.26 9.29
N MET A 3 19.79 -11.47 9.80
CA MET A 3 18.76 -12.31 10.42
C MET A 3 18.33 -11.87 11.84
N ASN A 4 19.19 -11.12 12.55
CA ASN A 4 18.92 -10.71 13.93
C ASN A 4 17.97 -9.50 14.04
N ASN A 5 17.79 -8.72 12.96
CA ASN A 5 17.02 -7.46 13.04
C ASN A 5 15.50 -7.65 12.93
N ILE A 6 15.06 -8.80 12.43
CA ILE A 6 13.64 -9.05 12.14
C ILE A 6 12.97 -9.86 13.25
N LEU A 7 13.71 -10.75 13.91
CA LEU A 7 13.24 -11.37 15.17
C LEU A 7 12.99 -10.30 16.24
N GLY A 8 13.79 -9.22 16.26
CA GLY A 8 13.56 -8.05 17.11
C GLY A 8 12.30 -7.25 16.77
N LEU A 9 11.88 -7.21 15.49
CA LEU A 9 10.67 -6.50 15.07
C LEU A 9 9.39 -7.19 15.56
N PHE A 10 9.35 -8.52 15.52
CA PHE A 10 8.21 -9.29 16.05
C PHE A 10 8.22 -9.40 17.57
N ALA A 11 9.37 -9.16 18.23
CA ALA A 11 9.47 -9.16 19.70
C ALA A 11 8.81 -7.94 20.36
N HIS A 12 8.65 -6.83 19.62
CA HIS A 12 8.06 -5.58 20.12
C HIS A 12 6.63 -5.32 19.63
N SER A 13 6.28 -5.76 18.43
CA SER A 13 4.91 -5.75 17.88
C SER A 13 4.84 -6.69 16.69
N PRO A 14 3.91 -7.66 16.68
CA PRO A 14 3.71 -8.54 15.53
C PRO A 14 3.13 -7.79 14.31
N LEU A 15 2.61 -6.58 14.50
CA LEU A 15 1.95 -5.79 13.47
C LEU A 15 2.89 -4.84 12.72
N LYS A 16 4.09 -4.54 13.25
CA LYS A 16 5.05 -3.64 12.58
C LYS A 16 5.40 -4.02 11.13
N PRO A 17 5.60 -5.29 10.80
CA PRO A 17 5.81 -5.67 9.40
C PRO A 17 4.61 -5.39 8.51
N LEU A 18 3.39 -5.53 9.05
CA LEU A 18 2.14 -5.22 8.36
C LEU A 18 2.01 -3.71 8.12
N GLN A 19 2.35 -2.89 9.12
CA GLN A 19 2.37 -1.43 9.01
C GLN A 19 3.34 -0.98 7.91
N LYS A 20 4.57 -1.49 7.90
CA LYS A 20 5.56 -1.20 6.84
C LYS A 20 5.10 -1.60 5.44
N HIS A 21 4.40 -2.72 5.32
CA HIS A 21 3.81 -3.13 4.05
C HIS A 21 2.71 -2.14 3.63
N SER A 22 1.86 -1.74 4.57
CA SER A 22 0.81 -0.75 4.34
C SER A 22 1.38 0.62 3.93
N ASP A 23 2.46 1.09 4.58
CA ASP A 23 3.18 2.32 4.20
C ASP A 23 3.59 2.26 2.72
N LYS A 24 4.23 1.16 2.33
CA LYS A 24 4.72 1.00 0.96
C LYS A 24 3.62 0.89 -0.07
N VAL A 25 2.51 0.21 0.25
CA VAL A 25 1.32 0.14 -0.61
C VAL A 25 0.69 1.52 -0.80
N THR A 26 0.57 2.30 0.28
CA THR A 26 0.03 3.66 0.23
C THR A 26 0.90 4.57 -0.63
N GLU A 27 2.22 4.55 -0.42
CA GLU A 27 3.19 5.27 -1.25
C GLU A 27 3.04 4.93 -2.74
N CYS A 28 2.90 3.64 -3.06
CA CYS A 28 2.70 3.17 -4.43
C CYS A 28 1.42 3.76 -5.06
N CYS A 29 0.33 3.81 -4.30
CA CYS A 29 -0.94 4.34 -4.77
C CYS A 29 -0.91 5.87 -4.92
N ASP A 30 -0.23 6.59 -4.02
CA ASP A 30 -0.12 8.05 -4.06
C ASP A 30 0.61 8.55 -5.32
N LEU A 31 1.54 7.76 -5.85
CA LEU A 31 2.23 8.05 -7.12
C LEU A 31 1.28 8.12 -8.33
N LEU A 32 0.05 7.61 -8.22
CA LEU A 32 -0.95 7.77 -9.29
C LEU A 32 -1.33 9.24 -9.52
N ILE A 33 -1.27 10.11 -8.52
CA ILE A 33 -1.60 11.54 -8.69
C ILE A 33 -0.62 12.21 -9.67
N PRO A 34 0.70 12.26 -9.39
CA PRO A 34 1.65 12.85 -10.32
C PRO A 34 1.66 12.10 -11.67
N PHE A 35 1.46 10.78 -11.67
CA PHE A 35 1.35 10.01 -12.90
C PHE A 35 0.24 10.55 -13.82
N PHE A 36 -0.99 10.71 -13.31
CA PHE A 36 -2.10 11.25 -14.10
C PHE A 36 -1.86 12.71 -14.51
N GLN A 37 -1.30 13.53 -13.62
CA GLN A 37 -0.97 14.92 -13.94
C GLN A 37 -0.01 15.01 -15.12
N HIS A 38 1.03 14.18 -15.21
CA HIS A 38 1.93 14.10 -16.36
C HIS A 38 1.20 13.65 -17.63
N THR A 39 0.31 12.66 -17.53
CA THR A 39 -0.46 12.21 -18.71
C THR A 39 -1.43 13.26 -19.23
N PHE A 40 -2.02 14.10 -18.36
CA PHE A 40 -2.94 15.17 -18.76
C PHE A 40 -2.27 16.21 -19.65
N VAL A 41 -1.03 16.55 -19.34
CA VAL A 41 -0.23 17.51 -20.12
C VAL A 41 0.64 16.82 -21.17
N LYS A 42 0.43 15.54 -21.43
CA LYS A 42 1.14 14.70 -22.41
C LYS A 42 2.67 14.65 -22.22
N GLN A 43 3.13 14.81 -20.99
CA GLN A 43 4.52 14.61 -20.59
C GLN A 43 4.82 13.13 -20.40
N TRP A 44 4.84 12.39 -21.50
CA TRP A 44 4.94 10.91 -21.47
C TRP A 44 6.25 10.40 -20.91
N ASP A 45 7.36 11.13 -21.06
CA ASP A 45 8.65 10.76 -20.46
C ASP A 45 8.62 10.85 -18.93
N ASP A 46 7.96 11.87 -18.38
CA ASP A 46 7.81 12.03 -16.93
C ASP A 46 6.76 11.05 -16.36
N ALA A 47 5.70 10.81 -17.13
CA ALA A 47 4.74 9.75 -16.79
C ALA A 47 5.42 8.37 -16.76
N GLU A 48 6.34 8.07 -17.71
CA GLU A 48 7.09 6.81 -17.70
C GLU A 48 8.03 6.69 -16.49
N LYS A 49 8.71 7.78 -16.10
CA LYS A 49 9.52 7.79 -14.87
C LYS A 49 8.65 7.46 -13.65
N THR A 50 7.50 8.14 -13.51
CA THR A 50 6.57 7.87 -12.40
C THR A 50 6.04 6.44 -12.43
N ARG A 51 5.76 5.88 -13.62
CA ARG A 51 5.41 4.45 -13.77
C ARG A 51 6.51 3.53 -13.26
N LEU A 52 7.78 3.87 -13.53
CA LEU A 52 8.92 3.09 -13.03
C LEU A 52 9.02 3.16 -11.50
N ASP A 53 8.76 4.32 -10.91
CA ASP A 53 8.71 4.50 -9.46
C ASP A 53 7.57 3.67 -8.83
N ILE A 54 6.36 3.69 -9.42
CA ILE A 54 5.24 2.83 -9.03
C ILE A 54 5.65 1.35 -9.09
N SER A 55 6.32 0.94 -10.18
CA SER A 55 6.77 -0.46 -10.34
C SER A 55 7.85 -0.84 -9.31
N GLN A 56 8.69 0.10 -8.90
CA GLN A 56 9.67 -0.13 -7.84
C GLN A 56 8.99 -0.27 -6.49
N CYS A 57 8.07 0.64 -6.15
CA CYS A 57 7.28 0.57 -4.92
C CYS A 57 6.50 -0.75 -4.81
N GLU A 58 5.88 -1.21 -5.89
CA GLU A 58 5.17 -2.50 -5.91
C GLU A 58 6.10 -3.67 -5.64
N ARG A 59 7.31 -3.70 -6.24
CA ARG A 59 8.30 -4.75 -5.97
C ARG A 59 8.75 -4.77 -4.50
N GLU A 60 8.89 -3.60 -3.89
CA GLU A 60 9.24 -3.47 -2.48
C GLU A 60 8.09 -3.95 -1.57
N ALA A 61 6.85 -3.60 -1.89
CA ALA A 61 5.66 -4.11 -1.20
C ALA A 61 5.55 -5.64 -1.31
N ASP A 62 5.74 -6.20 -2.51
CA ASP A 62 5.72 -7.66 -2.74
C ASP A 62 6.84 -8.38 -1.96
N SER A 63 8.01 -7.77 -1.85
CA SER A 63 9.10 -8.29 -1.02
C SER A 63 8.73 -8.33 0.47
N LEU A 64 8.13 -7.25 0.98
CA LEU A 64 7.63 -7.18 2.36
C LEU A 64 6.52 -8.22 2.62
N LYS A 65 5.58 -8.38 1.69
CA LYS A 65 4.56 -9.42 1.76
C LYS A 65 5.16 -10.82 1.88
N ARG A 66 6.16 -11.15 1.04
CA ARG A 66 6.84 -12.45 1.10
C ARG A 66 7.53 -12.64 2.44
N GLU A 67 8.19 -11.60 2.95
CA GLU A 67 8.85 -11.63 4.24
C GLU A 67 7.87 -11.88 5.38
N ILE A 68 6.73 -11.20 5.40
CA ILE A 68 5.65 -11.42 6.36
C ILE A 68 5.18 -12.87 6.32
N ARG A 69 4.87 -13.41 5.13
CA ARG A 69 4.42 -14.79 4.96
C ARG A 69 5.41 -15.83 5.50
N LEU A 70 6.71 -15.59 5.30
CA LEU A 70 7.76 -16.51 5.74
C LEU A 70 8.05 -16.41 7.23
N LYS A 71 7.98 -15.21 7.80
CA LYS A 71 8.47 -14.91 9.16
C LYS A 71 7.36 -14.76 10.19
N LEU A 72 6.09 -14.65 9.78
CA LEU A 72 4.98 -14.58 10.71
C LEU A 72 4.92 -15.88 11.53
N PRO A 73 5.08 -15.81 12.86
CA PRO A 73 5.23 -16.98 13.71
C PRO A 73 4.04 -17.94 13.57
N ARG A 74 4.35 -19.24 13.59
CA ARG A 74 3.35 -20.31 13.69
C ARG A 74 3.23 -20.70 15.17
N GLY A 75 2.06 -20.49 15.77
CA GLY A 75 1.79 -20.95 17.12
C GLY A 75 2.14 -19.98 18.27
N LEU A 76 2.44 -18.73 18.00
CA LEU A 76 2.43 -17.66 19.01
C LEU A 76 0.99 -17.21 19.29
N PHE A 77 0.75 -16.76 20.51
CA PHE A 77 -0.47 -16.04 20.87
C PHE A 77 -0.45 -14.68 20.17
N LEU A 78 -0.80 -14.69 18.87
CA LEU A 78 -1.04 -13.45 18.15
C LEU A 78 -2.39 -12.88 18.61
N PRO A 79 -2.50 -11.58 18.80
CA PRO A 79 -3.76 -10.94 19.19
C PRO A 79 -4.84 -11.03 18.09
N ILE A 80 -4.43 -11.35 16.87
CA ILE A 80 -5.27 -11.54 15.69
C ILE A 80 -4.87 -12.88 15.05
N ASP A 81 -5.83 -13.61 14.49
CA ASP A 81 -5.54 -14.86 13.81
C ASP A 81 -4.55 -14.66 12.66
N ARG A 82 -3.61 -15.60 12.55
CA ARG A 82 -2.57 -15.57 11.52
C ARG A 82 -3.15 -15.53 10.11
N THR A 83 -4.24 -16.23 9.88
CA THR A 83 -4.91 -16.30 8.59
C THR A 83 -5.50 -14.94 8.22
N ASP A 84 -6.11 -14.23 9.16
CA ASP A 84 -6.67 -12.90 8.95
C ASP A 84 -5.58 -11.87 8.63
N LEU A 85 -4.43 -11.94 9.32
CA LEU A 85 -3.29 -11.07 9.01
C LEU A 85 -2.74 -11.32 7.62
N LEU A 86 -2.62 -12.58 7.19
CA LEU A 86 -2.15 -12.93 5.84
C LEU A 86 -3.16 -12.54 4.77
N GLU A 87 -4.45 -12.64 5.05
CA GLU A 87 -5.50 -12.18 4.14
C GLU A 87 -5.44 -10.65 3.99
N LEU A 88 -5.32 -9.91 5.09
CA LEU A 88 -5.19 -8.46 5.08
C LEU A 88 -4.00 -8.01 4.22
N VAL A 89 -2.81 -8.60 4.43
CA VAL A 89 -1.62 -8.33 3.60
C VAL A 89 -1.89 -8.61 2.13
N THR A 90 -2.61 -9.70 1.83
CA THR A 90 -2.94 -10.08 0.45
C THR A 90 -3.88 -9.06 -0.20
N GLN A 91 -4.86 -8.55 0.54
CA GLN A 91 -5.78 -7.53 0.01
C GLN A 91 -5.08 -6.18 -0.19
N GLN A 92 -4.21 -5.77 0.74
CA GLN A 92 -3.40 -4.55 0.58
C GLN A 92 -2.50 -4.61 -0.64
N ASP A 93 -1.81 -5.72 -0.85
CA ASP A 93 -0.90 -5.92 -1.97
C ASP A 93 -1.60 -5.76 -3.34
N LYS A 94 -2.88 -6.10 -3.42
CA LYS A 94 -3.67 -5.88 -4.64
C LYS A 94 -3.74 -4.41 -5.04
N LEU A 95 -3.73 -3.47 -4.07
CA LEU A 95 -3.77 -2.04 -4.35
C LEU A 95 -2.52 -1.58 -5.09
N ALA A 96 -1.33 -1.98 -4.63
CA ALA A 96 -0.07 -1.70 -5.30
C ALA A 96 -0.01 -2.33 -6.71
N ASN A 97 -0.51 -3.56 -6.85
CA ASN A 97 -0.61 -4.23 -8.15
C ASN A 97 -1.54 -3.46 -9.10
N TYR A 98 -2.70 -2.98 -8.63
CA TYR A 98 -3.60 -2.18 -9.45
C TYR A 98 -2.98 -0.85 -9.87
N ALA A 99 -2.27 -0.15 -8.96
CA ALA A 99 -1.56 1.08 -9.31
C ALA A 99 -0.55 0.85 -10.45
N LYS A 100 0.25 -0.20 -10.34
CA LYS A 100 1.20 -0.62 -11.38
C LYS A 100 0.51 -0.98 -12.70
N ASP A 101 -0.60 -1.73 -12.65
CA ASP A 101 -1.34 -2.12 -13.84
C ASP A 101 -1.97 -0.93 -14.56
N ILE A 102 -2.55 0.02 -13.81
CA ILE A 102 -3.11 1.25 -14.36
C ILE A 102 -2.04 2.03 -15.12
N ALA A 103 -0.92 2.32 -14.44
CA ALA A 103 0.17 3.08 -15.05
C ALA A 103 0.75 2.37 -16.28
N GLY A 104 0.97 1.05 -16.21
CA GLY A 104 1.49 0.26 -17.32
C GLY A 104 0.58 0.25 -18.55
N ARG A 105 -0.73 0.11 -18.34
CA ARG A 105 -1.71 0.10 -19.46
C ARG A 105 -1.83 1.47 -20.13
N MET A 106 -1.77 2.54 -19.35
CA MET A 106 -1.84 3.91 -19.90
C MET A 106 -0.62 4.27 -20.73
N ILE A 107 0.58 3.98 -20.23
CA ILE A 107 1.83 4.23 -20.97
C ILE A 107 1.88 3.40 -22.24
N GLY A 108 1.58 2.11 -22.18
CA GLY A 108 1.69 1.22 -23.33
C GLY A 108 0.83 1.62 -24.53
N ARG A 109 -0.20 2.43 -24.31
CA ARG A 109 -1.11 2.93 -25.35
C ARG A 109 -1.09 4.45 -25.49
N GLN A 110 -0.30 5.15 -24.70
CA GLN A 110 -0.36 6.60 -24.52
C GLN A 110 -1.81 7.09 -24.33
N PHE A 111 -2.57 6.34 -23.51
CA PHE A 111 -3.97 6.61 -23.30
C PHE A 111 -4.13 7.87 -22.44
N GLY A 112 -4.70 8.90 -23.01
CA GLY A 112 -4.99 10.15 -22.30
C GLY A 112 -6.46 10.23 -21.88
N ILE A 113 -6.71 10.90 -20.75
CA ILE A 113 -8.05 11.28 -20.32
C ILE A 113 -8.46 12.54 -21.10
N PRO A 114 -9.65 12.59 -21.72
CA PRO A 114 -10.16 13.79 -22.38
C PRO A 114 -10.12 15.01 -21.46
N GLU A 115 -9.77 16.18 -21.99
CA GLU A 115 -9.53 17.39 -21.19
C GLU A 115 -10.76 17.75 -20.33
N GLU A 116 -11.95 17.65 -20.90
CA GLU A 116 -13.22 17.90 -20.23
C GLU A 116 -13.53 16.96 -19.06
N MET A 117 -12.82 15.82 -18.95
CA MET A 117 -13.00 14.84 -17.88
C MET A 117 -11.90 14.84 -16.83
N GLN A 118 -10.79 15.55 -17.07
CA GLN A 118 -9.57 15.45 -16.25
C GLN A 118 -9.80 15.87 -14.80
N GLU A 119 -10.54 16.95 -14.58
CA GLU A 119 -10.83 17.47 -13.24
C GLU A 119 -11.64 16.47 -12.41
N GLU A 120 -12.76 16.00 -12.95
CA GLU A 120 -13.64 15.04 -12.28
C GLU A 120 -12.92 13.69 -12.07
N PHE A 121 -12.15 13.26 -13.07
CA PHE A 121 -11.36 12.05 -12.95
C PHE A 121 -10.30 12.16 -11.84
N LEU A 122 -9.57 13.27 -11.76
CA LEU A 122 -8.58 13.47 -10.69
C LEU A 122 -9.25 13.57 -9.31
N HIS A 123 -10.41 14.19 -9.24
CA HIS A 123 -11.21 14.21 -8.01
C HIS A 123 -11.61 12.77 -7.58
N TYR A 124 -12.08 11.96 -8.52
CA TYR A 124 -12.39 10.55 -8.25
C TYR A 124 -11.16 9.77 -7.75
N VAL A 125 -10.00 9.94 -8.40
CA VAL A 125 -8.75 9.30 -7.96
C VAL A 125 -8.39 9.70 -6.53
N LYS A 126 -8.43 11.00 -6.21
CA LYS A 126 -8.17 11.50 -4.85
C LYS A 126 -9.10 10.90 -3.82
N ARG A 127 -10.41 10.83 -4.12
CA ARG A 127 -11.39 10.21 -3.21
C ARG A 127 -11.13 8.71 -3.01
N SER A 128 -10.65 8.03 -4.03
CA SER A 128 -10.25 6.61 -3.92
C SER A 128 -9.01 6.46 -3.03
N LEU A 129 -8.03 7.35 -3.16
CA LEU A 129 -6.84 7.38 -2.30
C LEU A 129 -7.18 7.72 -0.84
N ASP A 130 -8.13 8.61 -0.59
CA ASP A 130 -8.62 8.89 0.77
C ASP A 130 -9.10 7.62 1.48
N SER A 131 -9.76 6.70 0.76
CA SER A 131 -10.19 5.41 1.32
C SER A 131 -8.99 4.50 1.67
N ILE A 132 -7.94 4.53 0.85
CA ILE A 132 -6.70 3.79 1.12
C ILE A 132 -6.00 4.38 2.35
N HIS A 133 -5.91 5.71 2.46
CA HIS A 133 -5.34 6.40 3.61
C HIS A 133 -6.11 6.09 4.91
N GLN A 134 -7.45 6.04 4.86
CA GLN A 134 -8.25 5.66 6.02
C GLN A 134 -7.98 4.22 6.46
N ALA A 135 -7.87 3.28 5.52
CA ALA A 135 -7.52 1.90 5.83
C ALA A 135 -6.09 1.79 6.42
N HIS A 136 -5.14 2.57 5.89
CA HIS A 136 -3.78 2.65 6.40
C HIS A 136 -3.74 3.16 7.85
N LEU A 137 -4.48 4.24 8.17
CA LEU A 137 -4.58 4.77 9.54
C LEU A 137 -5.11 3.72 10.52
N VAL A 138 -6.10 2.92 10.13
CA VAL A 138 -6.61 1.82 10.98
C VAL A 138 -5.51 0.81 11.29
N ILE A 139 -4.66 0.50 10.31
CA ILE A 139 -3.55 -0.45 10.50
C ILE A 139 -2.47 0.14 11.41
N GLU A 140 -2.17 1.43 11.30
CA GLU A 140 -1.23 2.11 12.20
C GLU A 140 -1.72 2.12 13.65
N GLU A 141 -3.03 2.35 13.86
CA GLU A 141 -3.64 2.39 15.19
C GLU A 141 -3.90 0.99 15.78
N MET A 142 -3.75 -0.08 14.99
CA MET A 142 -4.11 -1.45 15.39
C MET A 142 -3.36 -1.91 16.64
N ASP A 143 -2.09 -1.57 16.80
CA ASP A 143 -1.32 -1.90 18.01
C ASP A 143 -1.98 -1.31 19.26
N LYS A 144 -2.37 -0.05 19.22
CA LYS A 144 -3.05 0.65 20.32
C LYS A 144 -4.42 0.04 20.63
N LEU A 145 -5.18 -0.29 19.58
CA LEU A 145 -6.49 -0.93 19.70
C LEU A 145 -6.39 -2.29 20.37
N LEU A 146 -5.37 -3.07 20.04
CA LEU A 146 -5.13 -4.37 20.67
C LEU A 146 -4.69 -4.24 22.13
N GLU A 147 -3.81 -3.29 22.45
CA GLU A 147 -3.37 -3.03 23.82
C GLU A 147 -4.53 -2.59 24.73
N THR A 148 -5.45 -1.79 24.22
CA THR A 148 -6.63 -1.30 24.96
C THR A 148 -7.80 -2.30 24.99
N GLY A 149 -7.69 -3.42 24.24
CA GLY A 149 -8.76 -4.43 24.09
C GLY A 149 -10.02 -3.83 23.48
N PHE A 150 -9.90 -2.87 22.56
CA PHE A 150 -10.99 -2.14 21.91
C PHE A 150 -11.88 -1.34 22.90
N LYS A 151 -11.36 -1.04 24.10
CA LYS A 151 -12.08 -0.28 25.16
C LYS A 151 -11.78 1.21 25.16
N GLY A 152 -11.04 1.71 24.18
CA GLY A 152 -10.76 3.14 24.00
C GLY A 152 -12.02 3.91 23.57
N ARG A 153 -12.16 5.13 24.11
CA ARG A 153 -13.29 6.05 23.87
C ARG A 153 -13.19 6.83 22.55
N GLU A 154 -12.51 6.29 21.55
CA GLU A 154 -12.29 6.98 20.29
C GLU A 154 -12.90 6.16 19.12
N LEU A 155 -14.22 6.22 19.08
CA LEU A 155 -15.04 5.98 17.89
C LEU A 155 -15.82 7.25 17.61
#